data_d4c43fbbc4ac5b9ba2d77cef492bcca3
#
_entry.id   d4c43fbbc4ac5b9ba2d77cef492bcca3
#
_cell.length_a   1.000
_cell.length_b   1.000
_cell.length_c   1.000
_cell.angle_alpha   90.00
_cell.angle_beta   90.00
_cell.angle_gamma   90.00
#
_symmetry.space_group_name_H-M   'P 1'
#
loop_
_entity.id
_entity.type
_entity.pdbx_description
1 polymer ?
#
loop_
_entity_poly.entity_id
_entity_poly.type
_entity_poly.pdbx_seq_one_letter_code
_entity_poly.pdbx_strand_id
1 'polypeptide(L)'
;MNECGIQSQVCGHGVTATIGKGKPFILLRADMDALPITELSGEEFACTSGNMHACGHAIHTAMLLTAARMLKEDEDHLQGTVKLMFQNAEEIFKGANDMIEHGILDSPRPDAAMAYHMMIGKKLGWNLHV
;
A
#
# COMPACT_ATOMS: atom_id res chain seq x y z
N MET A 1 -10.62 0.34 -5.81
CA MET A 1 -9.91 -0.08 -7.04
C MET A 1 -10.86 -0.39 -8.18
N ASN A 2 -11.95 -1.07 -7.96
CA ASN A 2 -12.91 -1.38 -9.04
C ASN A 2 -13.45 -0.14 -9.76
N GLU A 3 -13.73 0.95 -9.05
CA GLU A 3 -14.17 2.22 -9.63
C GLU A 3 -13.15 2.85 -10.59
N CYS A 4 -11.87 2.51 -10.43
CA CYS A 4 -10.78 2.94 -11.32
C CYS A 4 -10.45 1.91 -12.41
N GLY A 5 -11.26 0.87 -12.59
CA GLY A 5 -11.00 -0.20 -13.57
C GLY A 5 -9.79 -1.09 -13.23
N ILE A 6 -9.33 -1.08 -11.98
CA ILE A 6 -8.22 -1.90 -11.52
C ILE A 6 -8.79 -3.16 -10.87
N GLN A 7 -8.51 -4.31 -11.47
CA GLN A 7 -8.87 -5.60 -10.90
C GLN A 7 -7.95 -5.92 -9.73
N SER A 8 -8.54 -6.08 -8.54
CA SER A 8 -7.82 -6.45 -7.33
C SER A 8 -8.21 -7.84 -6.86
N GLN A 9 -7.31 -8.48 -6.15
CA GLN A 9 -7.53 -9.79 -5.54
C GLN A 9 -6.98 -9.83 -4.11
N VAL A 10 -7.53 -10.72 -3.32
CA VAL A 10 -7.02 -10.98 -1.97
C VAL A 10 -5.73 -11.79 -2.08
N CYS A 11 -4.74 -11.46 -1.26
CA CYS A 11 -3.47 -12.14 -1.14
C CYS A 11 -3.15 -12.29 0.35
N GLY A 12 -3.36 -13.48 0.90
CA GLY A 12 -3.41 -13.66 2.34
C GLY A 12 -4.51 -12.79 2.97
N HIS A 13 -4.17 -12.01 3.97
CA HIS A 13 -5.07 -11.02 4.57
C HIS A 13 -4.90 -9.61 3.99
N GLY A 14 -4.10 -9.46 2.94
CA GLY A 14 -3.91 -8.21 2.21
C GLY A 14 -4.61 -8.19 0.86
N VAL A 15 -4.38 -7.12 0.12
CA VAL A 15 -4.94 -6.93 -1.22
C VAL A 15 -3.82 -6.63 -2.20
N THR A 16 -3.90 -7.20 -3.39
CA THR A 16 -2.97 -6.94 -4.49
C THR A 16 -3.70 -6.62 -5.78
N ALA A 17 -3.01 -5.90 -6.65
CA ALA A 17 -3.43 -5.65 -8.01
C ALA A 17 -2.19 -5.47 -8.90
N THR A 18 -2.38 -5.56 -10.21
CA THR A 18 -1.30 -5.38 -11.18
C THR A 18 -1.75 -4.42 -12.28
N ILE A 19 -0.89 -3.49 -12.69
CA ILE A 19 -1.13 -2.49 -13.74
C ILE A 19 0.03 -2.56 -14.72
N GLY A 20 -0.27 -2.46 -16.01
CA GLY A 20 0.71 -2.53 -17.08
C GLY A 20 1.10 -3.96 -17.45
N LYS A 21 2.12 -4.11 -18.30
CA LYS A 21 2.57 -5.39 -18.83
C LYS A 21 4.08 -5.36 -19.15
N GLY A 22 4.69 -6.54 -19.09
CA GLY A 22 6.11 -6.70 -19.41
C GLY A 22 7.04 -6.27 -18.27
N LYS A 23 8.34 -6.25 -18.57
CA LYS A 23 9.40 -5.86 -17.63
C LYS A 23 9.72 -4.37 -17.75
N PRO A 24 10.27 -3.74 -16.69
CA PRO A 24 10.55 -4.31 -15.36
C PRO A 24 9.28 -4.53 -14.53
N PHE A 25 9.37 -5.38 -13.49
CA PHE A 25 8.32 -5.60 -12.50
C PHE A 25 8.66 -4.84 -11.21
N ILE A 26 7.84 -3.89 -10.83
CA ILE A 26 8.04 -3.06 -9.63
C ILE A 26 6.92 -3.33 -8.63
N LEU A 27 7.27 -3.61 -7.38
CA LEU A 27 6.31 -3.70 -6.29
C LEU A 27 6.21 -2.36 -5.57
N LEU A 28 5.00 -1.84 -5.42
CA LEU A 28 4.70 -0.69 -4.56
C LEU A 28 3.89 -1.18 -3.36
N ARG A 29 4.35 -0.86 -2.15
CA ARG A 29 3.73 -1.32 -0.90
C ARG A 29 3.20 -0.16 -0.08
N ALA A 30 1.99 -0.33 0.46
CA ALA A 30 1.47 0.44 1.58
C ALA A 30 0.88 -0.51 2.62
N ASP A 31 1.02 -0.17 3.88
CA ASP A 31 0.29 -0.80 4.97
C ASP A 31 -1.10 -0.17 5.12
N MET A 32 -2.02 -0.87 5.77
CA MET A 32 -3.42 -0.43 5.89
C MET A 32 -4.06 -0.74 7.23
N ASP A 33 -3.35 -1.34 8.18
CA ASP A 33 -3.87 -1.66 9.50
C ASP A 33 -3.89 -0.45 10.45
N ALA A 34 -4.65 -0.57 11.51
CA ALA A 34 -4.77 0.41 12.58
C ALA A 34 -4.36 -0.19 13.91
N LEU A 35 -3.98 0.65 14.85
CA LEU A 35 -3.67 0.26 16.23
C LEU A 35 -4.93 0.20 17.08
N PRO A 36 -5.03 -0.73 18.07
CA PRO A 36 -6.13 -0.81 19.01
C PRO A 36 -6.02 0.28 20.10
N ILE A 37 -6.09 1.53 19.65
CA ILE A 37 -5.97 2.75 20.46
C ILE A 37 -7.22 3.58 20.27
N THR A 38 -7.81 4.09 21.34
CA THR A 38 -8.92 5.02 21.24
C THR A 38 -8.45 6.34 20.63
N GLU A 39 -9.06 6.75 19.53
CA GLU A 39 -8.76 8.01 18.89
C GLU A 39 -9.34 9.19 19.69
N LEU A 40 -8.49 10.14 20.05
CA LEU A 40 -8.83 11.35 20.80
C LEU A 40 -8.51 12.63 20.03
N SER A 41 -8.45 12.54 18.68
CA SER A 41 -8.11 13.68 17.82
C SER A 41 -9.14 14.81 17.86
N GLY A 42 -10.41 14.49 18.14
CA GLY A 42 -11.52 15.45 18.07
C GLY A 42 -12.00 15.78 16.66
N GLU A 43 -11.47 15.09 15.64
CA GLU A 43 -11.87 15.28 14.26
C GLU A 43 -13.26 14.69 13.97
N GLU A 44 -13.99 15.29 13.03
CA GLU A 44 -15.32 14.83 12.62
C GLU A 44 -15.34 13.37 12.14
N PHE A 45 -14.23 12.92 11.54
CA PHE A 45 -14.04 11.56 11.03
C PHE A 45 -13.25 10.65 11.98
N ALA A 46 -13.06 11.05 13.25
CA ALA A 46 -12.37 10.21 14.23
C ALA A 46 -13.03 8.84 14.37
N CYS A 47 -12.22 7.81 14.46
CA CYS A 47 -12.70 6.44 14.58
C CYS A 47 -13.31 6.20 15.97
N THR A 48 -14.55 5.74 16.00
CA THR A 48 -15.27 5.44 17.24
C THR A 48 -15.25 3.96 17.62
N SER A 49 -14.59 3.10 16.82
CA SER A 49 -14.53 1.65 17.06
C SER A 49 -13.46 1.20 18.05
N GLY A 50 -12.70 2.13 18.63
CA GLY A 50 -11.56 1.82 19.50
C GLY A 50 -10.25 1.53 18.79
N ASN A 51 -10.17 1.86 17.50
CA ASN A 51 -8.96 1.79 16.71
C ASN A 51 -8.57 3.18 16.20
N MET A 52 -7.28 3.38 15.93
CA MET A 52 -6.75 4.63 15.38
C MET A 52 -5.63 4.36 14.39
N HIS A 53 -5.62 5.06 13.27
CA HIS A 53 -4.47 5.11 12.36
C HIS A 53 -3.33 5.99 12.92
N ALA A 54 -2.87 5.69 14.14
CA ALA A 54 -1.89 6.50 14.85
C ALA A 54 -0.50 6.49 14.18
N CYS A 55 -0.20 5.48 13.37
CA CYS A 55 1.03 5.38 12.58
C CYS A 55 0.92 6.01 11.18
N GLY A 56 -0.27 6.45 10.76
CA GLY A 56 -0.48 7.10 9.47
C GLY A 56 -0.77 6.17 8.29
N HIS A 57 -1.06 4.90 8.53
CA HIS A 57 -1.29 3.90 7.47
C HIS A 57 -2.48 4.25 6.55
N ALA A 58 -3.48 4.99 7.05
CA ALA A 58 -4.55 5.52 6.21
C ALA A 58 -4.01 6.43 5.09
N ILE A 59 -2.98 7.24 5.40
CA ILE A 59 -2.34 8.11 4.41
C ILE A 59 -1.53 7.28 3.42
N HIS A 60 -0.80 6.26 3.89
CA HIS A 60 -0.04 5.36 3.01
C HIS A 60 -0.97 4.65 2.00
N THR A 61 -2.10 4.13 2.49
CA THR A 61 -3.13 3.52 1.64
C THR A 61 -3.68 4.51 0.62
N ALA A 62 -4.02 5.73 1.04
CA ALA A 62 -4.55 6.76 0.15
C ALA A 62 -3.54 7.17 -0.93
N MET A 63 -2.25 7.30 -0.57
CA MET A 63 -1.19 7.61 -1.52
C MET A 63 -1.01 6.49 -2.56
N LEU A 64 -0.99 5.22 -2.13
CA LEU A 64 -0.86 4.09 -3.06
C LEU A 64 -2.09 3.95 -3.96
N LEU A 65 -3.29 4.18 -3.45
CA LEU A 65 -4.52 4.20 -4.26
C LEU A 65 -4.49 5.32 -5.31
N THR A 66 -4.00 6.49 -4.92
CA THR A 66 -3.86 7.62 -5.85
C THR A 66 -2.82 7.31 -6.93
N ALA A 67 -1.67 6.78 -6.55
CA ALA A 67 -0.64 6.34 -7.50
C ALA A 67 -1.17 5.25 -8.45
N ALA A 68 -1.92 4.29 -7.93
CA ALA A 68 -2.55 3.24 -8.73
C ALA A 68 -3.52 3.81 -9.77
N ARG A 69 -4.33 4.80 -9.39
CA ARG A 69 -5.22 5.49 -10.31
C ARG A 69 -4.45 6.21 -11.41
N MET A 70 -3.41 6.99 -11.05
CA MET A 70 -2.57 7.70 -12.02
C MET A 70 -1.89 6.72 -13.00
N LEU A 71 -1.35 5.62 -12.50
CA LEU A 71 -0.73 4.58 -13.32
C LEU A 71 -1.75 3.91 -14.25
N LYS A 72 -2.99 3.71 -13.79
CA LYS A 72 -4.05 3.12 -14.60
C LYS A 72 -4.53 4.06 -15.69
N GLU A 73 -4.63 5.35 -15.40
CA GLU A 73 -4.99 6.39 -16.38
C GLU A 73 -3.94 6.50 -17.51
N ASP A 74 -2.68 6.20 -17.24
CA ASP A 74 -1.57 6.24 -18.21
C ASP A 74 -1.04 4.83 -18.60
N GLU A 75 -1.83 3.79 -18.39
CA GLU A 75 -1.39 2.40 -18.56
C GLU A 75 -0.85 2.08 -19.96
N ASP A 76 -1.41 2.69 -20.99
CA ASP A 76 -0.99 2.46 -22.38
C ASP A 76 0.44 2.95 -22.67
N HIS A 77 0.96 3.89 -21.89
CA HIS A 77 2.33 4.40 -22.00
C HIS A 77 3.28 3.77 -20.97
N LEU A 78 2.78 2.94 -20.07
CA LEU A 78 3.58 2.35 -19.01
C LEU A 78 4.54 1.30 -19.58
N GLN A 79 5.84 1.52 -19.37
CA GLN A 79 6.90 0.58 -19.79
C GLN A 79 7.26 -0.34 -18.62
N GLY A 80 6.49 -1.41 -18.43
CA GLY A 80 6.68 -2.36 -17.36
C GLY A 80 5.39 -2.69 -16.64
N THR A 81 5.52 -3.37 -15.52
CA THR A 81 4.41 -3.82 -14.69
C THR A 81 4.59 -3.32 -13.27
N VAL A 82 3.55 -2.71 -12.72
CA VAL A 82 3.50 -2.31 -11.32
C VAL A 82 2.57 -3.25 -10.57
N LYS A 83 3.10 -3.94 -9.57
CA LYS A 83 2.35 -4.76 -8.63
C LYS A 83 2.10 -3.94 -7.37
N LEU A 84 0.85 -3.82 -6.98
CA LEU A 84 0.42 -3.10 -5.79
C LEU A 84 0.26 -4.08 -4.64
N MET A 85 0.76 -3.71 -3.46
CA MET A 85 0.66 -4.49 -2.23
C MET A 85 0.06 -3.61 -1.13
N PHE A 86 -1.18 -3.90 -0.77
CA PHE A 86 -1.86 -3.30 0.38
C PHE A 86 -1.79 -4.30 1.52
N GLN A 87 -0.87 -4.07 2.44
CA GLN A 87 -0.51 -4.99 3.53
C GLN A 87 -1.30 -4.67 4.78
N ASN A 88 -1.87 -5.70 5.40
CA ASN A 88 -2.40 -5.63 6.77
C ASN A 88 -1.33 -6.08 7.80
N ALA A 89 -1.65 -6.00 9.08
CA ALA A 89 -0.87 -6.57 10.19
C ALA A 89 0.63 -6.17 10.17
N GLU A 90 0.92 -4.93 9.77
CA GLU A 90 2.26 -4.34 9.84
C GLU A 90 2.68 -4.18 11.28
N GLU A 91 1.82 -3.65 12.13
CA GLU A 91 2.05 -3.32 13.54
C GLU A 91 2.37 -4.54 14.42
N ILE A 92 2.09 -5.73 13.93
CA ILE A 92 2.46 -6.99 14.60
C ILE A 92 3.49 -7.82 13.82
N PHE A 93 4.13 -7.22 12.80
CA PHE A 93 5.19 -7.81 11.98
C PHE A 93 4.82 -9.13 11.29
N LYS A 94 3.54 -9.34 10.95
CA LYS A 94 3.06 -10.60 10.34
C LYS A 94 2.56 -10.44 8.91
N GLY A 95 2.05 -9.29 8.56
CA GLY A 95 1.34 -9.09 7.28
C GLY A 95 2.20 -9.30 6.04
N ALA A 96 3.47 -8.88 6.08
CA ALA A 96 4.37 -9.10 4.95
C ALA A 96 4.63 -10.59 4.71
N ASN A 97 4.93 -11.35 5.77
CA ASN A 97 5.15 -12.80 5.67
C ASN A 97 3.89 -13.52 5.18
N ASP A 98 2.72 -13.17 5.71
CA ASP A 98 1.44 -13.71 5.25
C ASP A 98 1.25 -13.53 3.74
N MET A 99 1.47 -12.32 3.22
CA MET A 99 1.34 -12.05 1.79
C MET A 99 2.42 -12.75 0.96
N ILE A 100 3.65 -12.92 1.49
CA ILE A 100 4.73 -13.67 0.83
C ILE A 100 4.36 -15.15 0.71
N GLU A 101 3.86 -15.75 1.78
CA GLU A 101 3.38 -17.15 1.77
C GLU A 101 2.23 -17.36 0.79
N HIS A 102 1.43 -16.32 0.52
CA HIS A 102 0.36 -16.34 -0.48
C HIS A 102 0.80 -15.81 -1.86
N GLY A 103 2.10 -15.74 -2.12
CA GLY A 103 2.66 -15.54 -3.45
C GLY A 103 2.75 -14.10 -3.95
N ILE A 104 2.74 -13.09 -3.06
CA ILE A 104 2.87 -11.69 -3.50
C ILE A 104 4.17 -11.43 -4.27
N LEU A 105 5.22 -12.17 -3.98
CA LEU A 105 6.51 -12.08 -4.68
C LEU A 105 6.64 -13.05 -5.87
N ASP A 106 5.58 -13.82 -6.16
CA ASP A 106 5.56 -14.75 -7.27
C ASP A 106 4.73 -14.18 -8.44
N SER A 107 4.94 -14.67 -9.62
CA SER A 107 4.12 -14.52 -10.83
C SER A 107 3.43 -13.16 -11.06
N PRO A 108 4.16 -12.09 -11.34
CA PRO A 108 5.58 -11.99 -11.59
C PRO A 108 6.39 -11.69 -10.33
N ARG A 109 7.64 -12.16 -10.30
CA ARG A 109 8.59 -11.77 -9.25
C ARG A 109 9.05 -10.34 -9.50
N PRO A 110 8.92 -9.43 -8.51
CA PRO A 110 9.38 -8.07 -8.65
C PRO A 110 10.92 -7.98 -8.85
N ASP A 111 11.35 -7.08 -9.73
CA ASP A 111 12.76 -6.73 -9.92
C ASP A 111 13.21 -5.73 -8.85
N ALA A 112 12.28 -4.91 -8.35
CA ALA A 112 12.50 -3.96 -7.25
C ALA A 112 11.21 -3.73 -6.46
N ALA A 113 11.35 -3.26 -5.22
CA ALA A 113 10.23 -2.89 -4.36
C ALA A 113 10.45 -1.50 -3.76
N MET A 114 9.35 -0.77 -3.55
CA MET A 114 9.35 0.54 -2.90
C MET A 114 8.22 0.60 -1.88
N ALA A 115 8.51 1.19 -0.73
CA ALA A 115 7.54 1.58 0.28
C ALA A 115 7.86 2.98 0.78
N TYR A 116 6.90 3.66 1.37
CA TYR A 116 7.09 4.96 2.01
C TYR A 116 6.39 4.97 3.36
N HIS A 117 6.86 5.85 4.24
CA HIS A 117 6.28 6.01 5.56
C HIS A 117 6.19 7.49 5.95
N MET A 118 5.08 7.88 6.57
CA MET A 118 4.93 9.20 7.17
C MET A 118 5.80 9.31 8.40
N MET A 119 6.55 10.43 8.51
CA MET A 119 7.47 10.67 9.62
C MET A 119 7.08 11.94 10.37
N ILE A 120 6.75 11.80 11.64
CA ILE A 120 6.51 12.94 12.52
C ILE A 120 7.85 13.64 12.85
N GLY A 121 7.83 14.97 12.93
CA GLY A 121 8.99 15.78 13.37
C GLY A 121 10.11 15.93 12.34
N LYS A 122 9.90 15.51 11.10
CA LYS A 122 10.82 15.78 9.99
C LYS A 122 10.38 17.01 9.21
N LYS A 123 11.36 17.76 8.66
CA LYS A 123 11.03 18.82 7.70
C LYS A 123 10.36 18.22 6.47
N LEU A 124 9.44 18.95 5.86
CA LEU A 124 8.84 18.56 4.57
C LEU A 124 9.95 18.28 3.56
N GLY A 125 9.93 17.13 2.94
CA GLY A 125 10.93 16.69 1.96
C GLY A 125 11.01 15.18 1.87
N TRP A 126 11.76 14.73 0.86
CA TRP A 126 12.01 13.31 0.63
C TRP A 126 13.26 12.86 1.37
N ASN A 127 13.15 11.78 2.13
CA ASN A 127 14.29 11.06 2.64
C ASN A 127 14.27 9.66 2.00
N LEU A 128 15.21 9.39 1.10
CA LEU A 128 15.40 8.05 0.54
C LEU A 128 16.37 7.30 1.44
N HIS A 129 15.92 6.19 2.01
CA HIS A 129 16.80 5.22 2.68
C HIS A 129 16.93 4.01 1.75
N VAL A 130 18.15 3.69 1.36
CA VAL A 130 18.51 2.53 0.56
C VAL A 130 19.14 1.48 1.46
#